data_030147e40c2e5314e649dc6deb34693b
#
_entry.id   030147e40c2e5314e649dc6deb34693b
#
_cell.length_a   1.000
_cell.length_b   1.000
_cell.length_c   1.000
_cell.angle_alpha   90.00
_cell.angle_beta   90.00
_cell.angle_gamma   90.00
#
_symmetry.space_group_name_H-M   'P 1'
#
loop_
_entity.id
_entity.type
_entity.pdbx_description
1 polymer ?
#
loop_
_entity_poly.entity_id
_entity_poly.type
_entity_poly.pdbx_seq_one_letter_code
_entity_poly.pdbx_strand_id
1 'polypeptide(L)'
;ISFQVIEHIKRDAEFVREIHRVLRPGGRFIVTTPNAPMSLTRNPWHVREYTAEQLRRLLAARFSEIETLGVFGNEKVMDYYAENRRGVERITRFDILDLQHRLPRWMLQIPYDILNRMNRRKLLRENTGLTTSIRMDDYRIAPAAEGCFDLFFIATK
;
A
#
# COMPACT_ATOMS: atom_id res chain seq x y z
N ILE A 1 -3.88 -11.77 -11.79
CA ILE A 1 -2.95 -11.05 -10.93
C ILE A 1 -3.32 -9.57 -10.98
N SER A 2 -3.35 -8.92 -9.82
CA SER A 2 -3.64 -7.48 -9.69
C SER A 2 -2.71 -6.89 -8.62
N PHE A 3 -1.70 -6.16 -9.06
CA PHE A 3 -0.72 -5.55 -8.16
C PHE A 3 -0.92 -4.04 -8.10
N GLN A 4 -1.17 -3.50 -6.90
CA GLN A 4 -1.33 -2.07 -6.62
C GLN A 4 -2.41 -1.42 -7.53
N VAL A 5 -3.60 -2.05 -7.60
CA VAL A 5 -4.71 -1.61 -8.44
C VAL A 5 -5.99 -1.42 -7.63
N ILE A 6 -6.29 -2.34 -6.72
CA ILE A 6 -7.59 -2.38 -6.02
C ILE A 6 -7.84 -1.11 -5.20
N GLU A 7 -6.78 -0.46 -4.70
CA GLU A 7 -6.85 0.81 -3.98
C GLU A 7 -7.34 1.98 -4.84
N HIS A 8 -7.26 1.86 -6.16
CA HIS A 8 -7.75 2.86 -7.12
C HIS A 8 -9.18 2.58 -7.60
N ILE A 9 -9.74 1.41 -7.28
CA ILE A 9 -11.04 0.97 -7.77
C ILE A 9 -12.16 1.46 -6.87
N LYS A 10 -13.09 2.27 -7.41
CA LYS A 10 -14.26 2.76 -6.66
C LYS A 10 -15.24 1.66 -6.31
N ARG A 11 -15.48 0.72 -7.24
CA ARG A 11 -16.41 -0.41 -7.12
C ARG A 11 -15.65 -1.71 -6.92
N ASP A 12 -14.92 -1.79 -5.81
CA ASP A 12 -14.05 -2.92 -5.48
C ASP A 12 -14.81 -4.26 -5.39
N ALA A 13 -16.01 -4.26 -4.84
CA ALA A 13 -16.84 -5.47 -4.78
C ALA A 13 -17.26 -5.97 -6.17
N GLU A 14 -17.54 -5.06 -7.11
CA GLU A 14 -17.82 -5.43 -8.51
C GLU A 14 -16.55 -5.96 -9.19
N PHE A 15 -15.42 -5.31 -8.95
CA PHE A 15 -14.12 -5.75 -9.47
C PHE A 15 -13.79 -7.18 -9.00
N VAL A 16 -13.91 -7.47 -7.72
CA VAL A 16 -13.71 -8.81 -7.15
C VAL A 16 -14.69 -9.83 -7.71
N ARG A 17 -15.96 -9.44 -7.90
CA ARG A 17 -16.98 -10.29 -8.53
C ARG A 17 -16.59 -10.66 -9.97
N GLU A 18 -16.15 -9.69 -10.77
CA GLU A 18 -15.75 -9.95 -12.17
C GLU A 18 -14.49 -10.79 -12.27
N ILE A 19 -13.49 -10.58 -11.39
CA ILE A 19 -12.33 -11.46 -11.29
C ILE A 19 -12.77 -12.90 -10.98
N HIS A 20 -13.64 -13.07 -9.98
CA HIS A 20 -14.17 -14.40 -9.65
C HIS A 20 -14.93 -15.01 -10.83
N ARG A 21 -15.73 -14.22 -11.56
CA ARG A 21 -16.52 -14.71 -12.72
C ARG A 21 -15.62 -15.28 -13.82
N VAL A 22 -14.53 -14.59 -14.16
CA VAL A 22 -13.66 -14.99 -15.27
C VAL A 22 -12.67 -16.10 -14.91
N LEU A 23 -12.40 -16.32 -13.63
CA LEU A 23 -11.55 -17.41 -13.19
C LEU A 23 -12.27 -18.76 -13.41
N ARG A 24 -11.53 -19.75 -13.89
CA ARG A 24 -11.96 -21.15 -13.88
C ARG A 24 -12.02 -21.71 -12.45
N PRO A 25 -12.79 -22.77 -12.17
CA PRO A 25 -12.73 -23.48 -10.91
C PRO A 25 -11.30 -23.89 -10.55
N GLY A 26 -10.88 -23.67 -9.31
CA GLY A 26 -9.50 -23.84 -8.83
C GLY A 26 -8.53 -22.74 -9.29
N GLY A 27 -9.00 -21.74 -10.05
CA GLY A 27 -8.19 -20.59 -10.44
C GLY A 27 -7.86 -19.67 -9.26
N ARG A 28 -6.67 -19.07 -9.27
CA ARG A 28 -6.18 -18.21 -8.20
C ARG A 28 -6.17 -16.74 -8.59
N PHE A 29 -6.62 -15.90 -7.71
CA PHE A 29 -6.50 -14.45 -7.79
C PHE A 29 -5.41 -13.98 -6.83
N ILE A 30 -4.33 -13.45 -7.36
CA ILE A 30 -3.25 -12.86 -6.57
C ILE A 30 -3.43 -11.35 -6.59
N VAL A 31 -3.56 -10.74 -5.43
CA VAL A 31 -3.77 -9.31 -5.27
C VAL A 31 -2.80 -8.72 -4.24
N THR A 32 -2.20 -7.58 -4.59
CA THR A 32 -1.44 -6.77 -3.64
C THR A 32 -1.99 -5.36 -3.57
N THR A 33 -1.88 -4.75 -2.41
CA THR A 33 -2.27 -3.36 -2.14
C THR A 33 -1.52 -2.83 -0.91
N PRO A 34 -1.30 -1.52 -0.76
CA PRO A 34 -0.68 -0.98 0.43
C PRO A 34 -1.44 -1.38 1.69
N ASN A 35 -0.71 -1.64 2.77
CA ASN A 35 -1.29 -1.89 4.07
C ASN A 35 -1.57 -0.56 4.78
N ALA A 36 -2.84 -0.21 4.99
CA ALA A 36 -3.25 1.08 5.53
C ALA A 36 -2.50 1.51 6.81
N PRO A 37 -2.23 0.65 7.81
CA PRO A 37 -1.45 1.01 8.99
C PRO A 37 0.00 1.44 8.71
N MET A 38 0.56 1.07 7.54
CA MET A 38 1.92 1.43 7.15
C MET A 38 1.99 2.66 6.24
N SER A 39 0.85 3.19 5.82
CA SER A 39 0.78 4.42 5.03
C SER A 39 1.15 5.63 5.87
N LEU A 40 2.12 6.42 5.41
CA LEU A 40 2.63 7.59 6.14
C LEU A 40 1.75 8.83 5.96
N THR A 41 1.03 8.91 4.85
CA THR A 41 0.11 10.01 4.52
C THR A 41 -1.05 9.48 3.69
N ARG A 42 -2.14 10.22 3.67
CA ARG A 42 -3.25 9.94 2.76
C ARG A 42 -2.81 10.18 1.31
N ASN A 43 -2.75 9.11 0.52
CA ASN A 43 -2.52 9.23 -0.91
C ASN A 43 -3.81 9.69 -1.63
N PRO A 44 -3.86 10.88 -2.26
CA PRO A 44 -5.07 11.40 -2.92
C PRO A 44 -5.47 10.61 -4.17
N TRP A 45 -4.56 9.80 -4.71
CA TRP A 45 -4.82 8.92 -5.85
C TRP A 45 -5.49 7.60 -5.45
N HIS A 46 -5.38 7.18 -4.17
CA HIS A 46 -6.06 6.01 -3.65
C HIS A 46 -7.51 6.34 -3.31
N VAL A 47 -8.43 5.55 -3.81
CA VAL A 47 -9.84 5.61 -3.39
C VAL A 47 -9.99 5.10 -1.97
N ARG A 48 -9.24 4.05 -1.65
CA ARG A 48 -9.25 3.36 -0.36
C ARG A 48 -7.92 2.65 -0.14
N GLU A 49 -7.47 2.62 1.08
CA GLU A 49 -6.43 1.70 1.53
C GLU A 49 -7.05 0.69 2.49
N TYR A 50 -6.53 -0.52 2.50
CA TYR A 50 -7.11 -1.64 3.24
C TYR A 50 -6.25 -2.02 4.42
N THR A 51 -6.89 -2.42 5.51
CA THR A 51 -6.27 -3.33 6.47
C THR A 51 -6.40 -4.78 5.98
N ALA A 52 -5.58 -5.68 6.52
CA ALA A 52 -5.66 -7.10 6.17
C ALA A 52 -7.07 -7.67 6.37
N GLU A 53 -7.74 -7.29 7.46
CA GLU A 53 -9.10 -7.72 7.76
C GLU A 53 -10.13 -7.20 6.75
N GLN A 54 -10.01 -5.93 6.35
CA GLN A 54 -10.92 -5.33 5.36
C GLN A 54 -10.80 -6.01 4.00
N LEU A 55 -9.55 -6.23 3.54
CA LEU A 55 -9.32 -6.90 2.25
C LEU A 55 -9.79 -8.36 2.31
N ARG A 56 -9.52 -9.06 3.41
CA ARG A 56 -9.99 -10.43 3.62
C ARG A 56 -11.51 -10.53 3.54
N ARG A 57 -12.25 -9.64 4.21
CA ARG A 57 -13.73 -9.60 4.16
C ARG A 57 -14.24 -9.34 2.74
N LEU A 58 -13.61 -8.44 2.01
CA LEU A 58 -13.97 -8.13 0.62
C LEU A 58 -13.83 -9.37 -0.28
N LEU A 59 -12.72 -10.10 -0.15
CA LEU A 59 -12.46 -11.30 -0.94
C LEU A 59 -13.35 -12.48 -0.50
N ALA A 60 -13.60 -12.64 0.80
CA ALA A 60 -14.43 -13.72 1.37
C ALA A 60 -15.89 -13.67 0.89
N ALA A 61 -16.36 -12.55 0.37
CA ALA A 61 -17.68 -12.46 -0.25
C ALA A 61 -17.80 -13.32 -1.52
N ARG A 62 -16.70 -13.78 -2.12
CA ARG A 62 -16.68 -14.56 -3.38
C ARG A 62 -15.77 -15.77 -3.37
N PHE A 63 -14.68 -15.72 -2.62
CA PHE A 63 -13.68 -16.78 -2.57
C PHE A 63 -13.79 -17.55 -1.26
N SER A 64 -13.74 -18.87 -1.34
CA SER A 64 -13.84 -19.76 -0.18
C SER A 64 -12.51 -19.94 0.55
N GLU A 65 -11.41 -19.89 -0.18
CA GLU A 65 -10.06 -20.06 0.35
C GLU A 65 -9.25 -18.78 0.12
N ILE A 66 -8.70 -18.22 1.21
CA ILE A 66 -7.94 -16.97 1.16
C ILE A 66 -6.70 -17.14 2.02
N GLU A 67 -5.56 -17.16 1.37
CA GLU A 67 -4.26 -17.07 2.00
C GLU A 67 -3.91 -15.59 2.23
N THR A 68 -3.69 -15.23 3.48
CA THR A 68 -3.47 -13.86 3.91
C THR A 68 -1.99 -13.66 4.24
N LEU A 69 -1.27 -13.08 3.31
CA LEU A 69 0.16 -12.80 3.39
C LEU A 69 0.42 -11.30 3.38
N GLY A 70 1.64 -10.92 3.76
CA GLY A 70 2.15 -9.56 3.71
C GLY A 70 3.59 -9.52 3.20
N VAL A 71 3.98 -8.39 2.67
CA VAL A 71 5.35 -8.09 2.25
C VAL A 71 6.06 -7.36 3.38
N PHE A 72 7.18 -7.91 3.83
CA PHE A 72 8.01 -7.36 4.90
C PHE A 72 9.38 -6.97 4.34
N GLY A 73 9.96 -5.92 4.89
CA GLY A 73 11.36 -5.57 4.65
C GLY A 73 12.27 -6.10 5.76
N ASN A 74 13.53 -6.29 5.45
CA ASN A 74 14.57 -6.51 6.44
C ASN A 74 14.93 -5.18 7.16
N GLU A 75 15.93 -5.22 8.05
CA GLU A 75 16.39 -4.06 8.82
C GLU A 75 16.74 -2.87 7.92
N LYS A 76 17.43 -3.08 6.81
CA LYS A 76 17.80 -2.05 5.84
C LYS A 76 16.58 -1.34 5.24
N VAL A 77 15.54 -2.09 4.90
CA VAL A 77 14.27 -1.54 4.37
C VAL A 77 13.53 -0.78 5.47
N MET A 78 13.56 -1.29 6.71
CA MET A 78 12.96 -0.62 7.87
C MET A 78 13.67 0.68 8.20
N ASP A 79 14.99 0.75 8.09
CA ASP A 79 15.75 1.98 8.25
C ASP A 79 15.35 3.03 7.21
N TYR A 80 15.27 2.63 5.94
CA TYR A 80 14.78 3.50 4.88
C TYR A 80 13.35 4.01 5.15
N TYR A 81 12.47 3.12 5.61
CA TYR A 81 11.10 3.49 5.99
C TYR A 81 11.09 4.50 7.15
N ALA A 82 11.91 4.28 8.18
CA ALA A 82 12.00 5.18 9.33
C ALA A 82 12.52 6.57 8.92
N GLU A 83 13.52 6.65 8.04
CA GLU A 83 14.00 7.91 7.49
C GLU A 83 12.92 8.64 6.67
N ASN A 84 12.21 7.90 5.81
CA ASN A 84 11.10 8.44 5.05
C ASN A 84 9.99 8.98 5.96
N ARG A 85 9.64 8.22 7.01
CA ARG A 85 8.65 8.60 8.02
C ARG A 85 9.03 9.91 8.70
N ARG A 86 10.28 10.05 9.17
CA ARG A 86 10.78 11.31 9.79
C ARG A 86 10.66 12.48 8.80
N GLY A 87 10.96 12.26 7.52
CA GLY A 87 10.80 13.27 6.47
C GLY A 87 9.36 13.73 6.31
N VAL A 88 8.45 12.77 6.24
CA VAL A 88 7.01 13.01 6.12
C VAL A 88 6.46 13.71 7.36
N GLU A 89 6.76 13.21 8.57
CA GLU A 89 6.31 13.81 9.83
C GLU A 89 6.77 15.27 9.98
N ARG A 90 7.98 15.60 9.49
CA ARG A 90 8.47 16.99 9.48
C ARG A 90 7.63 17.90 8.60
N ILE A 91 7.15 17.40 7.48
CA ILE A 91 6.30 18.14 6.54
C ILE A 91 4.87 18.24 7.09
N THR A 92 4.30 17.13 7.53
CA THR A 92 2.92 17.06 8.03
C THR A 92 2.71 17.78 9.36
N ARG A 93 3.78 17.99 10.13
CA ARG A 93 3.72 18.79 11.37
C ARG A 93 3.16 20.20 11.16
N PHE A 94 3.29 20.74 9.97
CA PHE A 94 2.74 22.06 9.63
C PHE A 94 1.27 22.02 9.19
N ASP A 95 0.69 20.82 9.03
CA ASP A 95 -0.73 20.64 8.70
C ASP A 95 -1.60 20.68 9.97
N ILE A 96 -1.55 21.82 10.69
CA ILE A 96 -2.29 22.05 11.95
C ILE A 96 -3.80 21.93 11.74
N LEU A 97 -4.30 22.20 10.53
CA LEU A 97 -5.71 22.16 10.20
C LEU A 97 -6.17 20.79 9.69
N ASP A 98 -5.27 19.81 9.65
CA ASP A 98 -5.53 18.47 9.11
C ASP A 98 -6.13 18.51 7.68
N LEU A 99 -5.57 19.36 6.84
CA LEU A 99 -6.05 19.61 5.50
C LEU A 99 -5.99 18.34 4.64
N GLN A 100 -5.01 17.46 4.90
CA GLN A 100 -4.90 16.19 4.20
C GLN A 100 -6.14 15.30 4.34
N HIS A 101 -6.89 15.38 5.45
CA HIS A 101 -8.11 14.61 5.67
C HIS A 101 -9.38 15.41 5.37
N ARG A 102 -9.34 16.74 5.47
CA ARG A 102 -10.50 17.62 5.29
C ARG A 102 -10.73 18.06 3.86
N LEU A 103 -9.65 18.24 3.09
CA LEU A 103 -9.78 18.69 1.71
C LEU A 103 -10.22 17.57 0.76
N PRO A 104 -10.97 17.91 -0.30
CA PRO A 104 -11.25 16.98 -1.38
C PRO A 104 -9.98 16.48 -2.04
N ARG A 105 -9.96 15.21 -2.48
CA ARG A 105 -8.77 14.57 -3.06
C ARG A 105 -8.15 15.35 -4.21
N TRP A 106 -8.96 15.92 -5.10
CA TRP A 106 -8.49 16.66 -6.26
C TRP A 106 -7.66 17.91 -5.88
N MET A 107 -7.95 18.52 -4.74
CA MET A 107 -7.15 19.64 -4.22
C MET A 107 -5.80 19.21 -3.66
N LEU A 108 -5.71 17.97 -3.19
CA LEU A 108 -4.49 17.43 -2.58
C LEU A 108 -3.52 16.84 -3.61
N GLN A 109 -3.96 16.52 -4.83
CA GLN A 109 -3.14 15.85 -5.85
C GLN A 109 -1.87 16.63 -6.18
N ILE A 110 -1.99 17.89 -6.52
CA ILE A 110 -0.82 18.72 -6.90
C ILE A 110 0.14 18.93 -5.73
N PRO A 111 -0.29 19.40 -4.55
CA PRO A 111 0.58 19.52 -3.38
C PRO A 111 1.26 18.22 -2.99
N TYR A 112 0.52 17.11 -3.01
CA TYR A 112 1.04 15.79 -2.69
C TYR A 112 2.16 15.37 -3.66
N ASP A 113 1.95 15.51 -4.97
CA ASP A 113 2.94 15.14 -5.98
C ASP A 113 4.22 15.97 -5.85
N ILE A 114 4.09 17.28 -5.58
CA ILE A 114 5.24 18.17 -5.37
C ILE A 114 6.01 17.75 -4.12
N LEU A 115 5.32 17.59 -2.98
CA LEU A 115 5.95 17.24 -1.71
C LEU A 115 6.57 15.84 -1.75
N ASN A 116 5.88 14.87 -2.35
CA ASN A 116 6.40 13.51 -2.51
C ASN A 116 7.66 13.49 -3.38
N ARG A 117 7.67 14.25 -4.49
CA ARG A 117 8.84 14.38 -5.37
C ARG A 117 10.02 15.04 -4.67
N MET A 118 9.74 16.09 -3.87
CA MET A 118 10.77 16.79 -3.10
C MET A 118 11.35 15.86 -2.01
N ASN A 119 10.51 15.19 -1.24
CA ASN A 119 10.93 14.23 -0.22
C ASN A 119 11.76 13.09 -0.81
N ARG A 120 11.32 12.52 -1.93
CA ARG A 120 12.06 11.47 -2.64
C ARG A 120 13.43 11.94 -3.13
N ARG A 121 13.51 13.14 -3.71
CA ARG A 121 14.80 13.73 -4.13
C ARG A 121 15.74 13.94 -2.96
N LYS A 122 15.20 14.39 -1.82
CA LYS A 122 15.97 14.57 -0.60
C LYS A 122 16.51 13.25 -0.08
N LEU A 123 15.66 12.23 0.06
CA LEU A 123 16.06 10.89 0.49
C LEU A 123 17.15 10.29 -0.41
N LEU A 124 17.03 10.45 -1.72
CA LEU A 124 18.04 9.98 -2.67
C LEU A 124 19.38 10.70 -2.52
N ARG A 125 19.40 11.98 -2.15
CA ARG A 125 20.64 12.75 -1.94
C ARG A 125 21.29 12.44 -0.60
N GLU A 126 20.50 12.35 0.46
CA GLU A 126 21.00 12.16 1.84
C GLU A 126 21.37 10.70 2.13
N ASN A 127 20.68 9.75 1.48
CA ASN A 127 20.83 8.31 1.72
C ASN A 127 21.13 7.52 0.44
N THR A 128 21.99 8.05 -0.43
CA THR A 128 22.33 7.39 -1.71
C THR A 128 22.80 5.95 -1.51
N GLY A 129 23.64 5.71 -0.51
CA GLY A 129 24.17 4.36 -0.20
C GLY A 129 23.05 3.41 0.24
N LEU A 130 22.12 3.85 1.09
CA LEU A 130 21.01 3.03 1.58
C LEU A 130 20.01 2.73 0.47
N THR A 131 19.56 3.78 -0.26
CA THR A 131 18.54 3.63 -1.31
C THR A 131 19.00 2.79 -2.49
N THR A 132 20.27 2.86 -2.85
CA THR A 132 20.84 2.06 -3.96
C THR A 132 21.22 0.63 -3.55
N SER A 133 21.31 0.35 -2.25
CA SER A 133 21.63 -0.97 -1.72
C SER A 133 20.42 -1.87 -1.52
N ILE A 134 19.19 -1.33 -1.50
CA ILE A 134 17.97 -2.12 -1.33
C ILE A 134 17.70 -2.92 -2.61
N ARG A 135 17.49 -4.23 -2.44
CA ARG A 135 17.24 -5.19 -3.52
C ARG A 135 16.01 -6.03 -3.22
N MET A 136 15.57 -6.84 -4.18
CA MET A 136 14.45 -7.76 -4.01
C MET A 136 14.63 -8.72 -2.84
N ASP A 137 15.85 -9.18 -2.59
CA ASP A 137 16.21 -10.10 -1.51
C ASP A 137 16.09 -9.46 -0.11
N ASP A 138 15.96 -8.13 -0.04
CA ASP A 138 15.70 -7.41 1.21
C ASP A 138 14.23 -7.48 1.63
N TYR A 139 13.36 -8.04 0.75
CA TYR A 139 11.95 -8.23 1.02
C TYR A 139 11.62 -9.73 1.16
N ARG A 140 10.61 -10.01 1.98
CA ARG A 140 10.06 -11.38 2.15
C ARG A 140 8.55 -11.34 2.21
N ILE A 141 7.93 -12.43 1.72
CA ILE A 141 6.50 -12.68 1.89
C ILE A 141 6.34 -13.65 3.06
N ALA A 142 5.44 -13.33 3.99
CA ALA A 142 5.15 -14.13 5.17
C ALA A 142 3.67 -13.94 5.54
N PRO A 143 3.10 -14.75 6.46
CA PRO A 143 1.75 -14.49 6.97
C PRO A 143 1.60 -13.04 7.41
N ALA A 144 0.48 -12.41 7.03
CA ALA A 144 0.23 -11.00 7.32
C ALA A 144 0.22 -10.76 8.83
N ALA A 145 1.02 -9.79 9.26
CA ALA A 145 1.15 -9.36 10.64
C ALA A 145 1.42 -7.86 10.68
N GLU A 146 1.51 -7.30 11.87
CA GLU A 146 1.91 -5.91 12.09
C GLU A 146 3.27 -5.63 11.42
N GLY A 147 3.38 -4.48 10.77
CA GLY A 147 4.60 -4.05 10.08
C GLY A 147 4.78 -4.55 8.65
N CYS A 148 3.84 -5.31 8.07
CA CYS A 148 3.90 -5.58 6.63
C CYS A 148 3.55 -4.30 5.83
N PHE A 149 4.40 -3.99 4.82
CA PHE A 149 4.22 -2.80 3.97
C PHE A 149 3.04 -2.94 3.04
N ASP A 150 2.97 -4.08 2.35
CA ASP A 150 1.88 -4.41 1.44
C ASP A 150 1.17 -5.66 1.91
N LEU A 151 -0.12 -5.69 1.66
CA LEU A 151 -0.93 -6.90 1.74
C LEU A 151 -0.71 -7.73 0.47
N PHE A 152 -0.53 -9.04 0.62
CA PHE A 152 -0.34 -9.98 -0.47
C PHE A 152 -1.30 -11.15 -0.24
N PHE A 153 -2.37 -11.21 -1.01
CA PHE A 153 -3.41 -12.19 -0.83
C PHE A 153 -3.53 -13.14 -2.03
N ILE A 154 -3.79 -14.40 -1.75
CA ILE A 154 -4.11 -15.41 -2.76
C ILE A 154 -5.49 -15.95 -2.45
N ALA A 155 -6.44 -15.70 -3.36
CA ALA A 155 -7.82 -16.16 -3.23
C ALA A 155 -8.12 -17.22 -4.29
N THR A 156 -8.59 -18.40 -3.89
CA THR A 156 -8.88 -19.53 -4.76
C THR A 156 -10.40 -19.66 -4.97
N LYS A 157 -10.80 -19.84 -6.25
CA LYS A 157 -12.21 -20.07 -6.66
C LYS A 157 -12.61 -21.51 -6.48
#